data_b69ae87be1eb2e1458682557a11435a5
#
_entry.id   b69ae87be1eb2e1458682557a11435a5
#
_cell.length_a   1.000
_cell.length_b   1.000
_cell.length_c   1.000
_cell.angle_alpha   90.00
_cell.angle_beta   90.00
_cell.angle_gamma   90.00
#
_symmetry.space_group_name_H-M   'P 1'
#
loop_
_entity.id
_entity.type
_entity.pdbx_description
1 polymer ?
#
loop_
_entity_poly.entity_id
_entity_poly.type
_entity_poly.pdbx_seq_one_letter_code
_entity_poly.pdbx_strand_id
1 'polypeptide(L)'
;MEELMKKIVMLAAAATLMLGACATAPTTTKDDAMSAISMAKQETAKAKKVNYEWRDTGKIIKKAEEAMKKEDYATAVKLANKAKTQSVMAQQQYQEQKNAGPRF
;
A
#
# COMPACT_ATOMS: atom_id res chain seq x y z
N MET A 1 -37.59 2.96 34.85
CA MET A 1 -36.57 1.90 34.72
C MET A 1 -36.44 1.34 33.30
N GLU A 2 -37.55 1.02 32.69
CA GLU A 2 -37.50 0.51 31.32
C GLU A 2 -36.94 1.52 30.36
N GLU A 3 -37.25 2.80 30.56
CA GLU A 3 -36.71 3.86 29.72
C GLU A 3 -35.21 3.99 29.84
N LEU A 4 -34.70 3.78 31.05
CA LEU A 4 -33.27 3.82 31.27
C LEU A 4 -32.56 2.70 30.52
N MET A 5 -33.12 1.51 30.54
CA MET A 5 -32.57 0.38 29.82
C MET A 5 -32.62 0.58 28.32
N LYS A 6 -33.67 1.19 27.82
CA LYS A 6 -33.77 1.56 26.42
C LYS A 6 -32.70 2.53 26.01
N LYS A 7 -32.42 3.51 26.87
CA LYS A 7 -31.33 4.48 26.62
C LYS A 7 -30.00 3.81 26.59
N ILE A 8 -29.78 2.85 27.47
CA ILE A 8 -28.52 2.10 27.50
C ILE A 8 -28.33 1.31 26.20
N VAL A 9 -29.41 0.68 25.72
CA VAL A 9 -29.37 -0.05 24.45
C VAL A 9 -29.06 0.87 23.29
N MET A 10 -29.64 2.06 23.30
CA MET A 10 -29.36 3.05 22.26
C MET A 10 -27.88 3.50 22.26
N LEU A 11 -27.31 3.65 23.43
CA LEU A 11 -25.90 3.98 23.55
C LEU A 11 -25.01 2.88 22.97
N ALA A 12 -25.37 1.63 23.22
CA ALA A 12 -24.64 0.51 22.64
C ALA A 12 -24.69 0.52 21.11
N ALA A 13 -25.84 0.84 20.56
CA ALA A 13 -26.00 0.96 19.12
C ALA A 13 -25.13 2.08 18.54
N ALA A 14 -25.07 3.20 19.26
CA ALA A 14 -24.21 4.31 18.85
C ALA A 14 -22.73 3.91 18.82
N ALA A 15 -22.30 3.14 19.80
CA ALA A 15 -20.93 2.64 19.84
C ALA A 15 -20.63 1.75 18.63
N THR A 16 -21.59 0.93 18.24
CA THR A 16 -21.44 0.09 17.06
C THR A 16 -21.27 0.93 15.81
N LEU A 17 -22.00 2.02 15.70
CA LEU A 17 -21.87 2.93 14.57
C LEU A 17 -20.49 3.56 14.53
N MET A 18 -19.93 3.89 15.67
CA MET A 18 -18.57 4.44 15.72
C MET A 18 -17.55 3.43 15.21
N LEU A 19 -17.70 2.17 15.54
CA LEU A 19 -16.82 1.13 15.02
C LEU A 19 -16.93 1.02 13.50
N GLY A 20 -18.14 1.13 12.97
CA GLY A 20 -18.34 1.15 11.53
C GLY A 20 -17.64 2.34 10.88
N ALA A 21 -17.74 3.51 11.49
CA ALA A 21 -17.07 4.70 11.00
C ALA A 21 -15.56 4.55 11.00
N CYS A 22 -14.99 3.95 12.05
CA CYS A 22 -13.55 3.69 12.09
C CYS A 22 -13.11 2.75 10.99
N ALA A 23 -13.90 1.73 10.69
CA ALA A 23 -13.60 0.77 9.65
C ALA A 23 -13.60 1.40 8.26
N THR A 24 -14.38 2.46 8.06
CA THR A 24 -14.50 3.12 6.77
C THR A 24 -13.63 4.37 6.65
N ALA A 25 -12.98 4.79 7.74
CA ALA A 25 -12.27 6.07 7.77
C ALA A 25 -11.23 6.24 6.67
N PRO A 26 -10.33 5.30 6.38
CA PRO A 26 -9.40 5.48 5.27
C PRO A 26 -9.94 4.90 3.97
N THR A 27 -10.84 5.63 3.33
CA THR A 27 -11.25 5.26 1.98
C THR A 27 -10.13 5.61 1.01
N THR A 28 -9.62 4.61 0.31
CA THR A 28 -8.57 4.82 -0.67
C THR A 28 -9.14 5.53 -1.90
N THR A 29 -8.57 6.67 -2.26
CA THR A 29 -9.02 7.48 -3.37
C THR A 29 -8.15 7.23 -4.60
N LYS A 30 -8.63 7.77 -5.74
CA LYS A 30 -7.86 7.75 -6.98
C LYS A 30 -6.50 8.45 -6.79
N ASP A 31 -6.48 9.57 -6.09
CA ASP A 31 -5.25 10.32 -5.85
C ASP A 31 -4.26 9.52 -5.02
N ASP A 32 -4.75 8.77 -4.02
CA ASP A 32 -3.90 7.88 -3.22
C ASP A 32 -3.25 6.81 -4.11
N ALA A 33 -4.03 6.22 -5.01
CA ALA A 33 -3.53 5.20 -5.92
C ALA A 33 -2.52 5.78 -6.91
N MET A 34 -2.79 6.95 -7.46
CA MET A 34 -1.86 7.62 -8.37
C MET A 34 -0.54 7.92 -7.68
N SER A 35 -0.59 8.44 -6.47
CA SER A 35 0.60 8.75 -5.69
C SER A 35 1.41 7.50 -5.39
N ALA A 36 0.75 6.43 -4.96
CA ALA A 36 1.41 5.17 -4.63
C ALA A 36 2.11 4.57 -5.86
N ILE A 37 1.44 4.56 -6.99
CA ILE A 37 2.02 4.06 -8.25
C ILE A 37 3.21 4.92 -8.68
N SER A 38 3.09 6.23 -8.58
CA SER A 38 4.18 7.16 -8.92
C SER A 38 5.41 6.88 -8.06
N MET A 39 5.23 6.72 -6.75
CA MET A 39 6.32 6.41 -5.84
C MET A 39 6.96 5.06 -6.15
N ALA A 40 6.13 4.06 -6.46
CA ALA A 40 6.63 2.74 -6.84
C ALA A 40 7.48 2.81 -8.11
N LYS A 41 7.05 3.56 -9.10
CA LYS A 41 7.81 3.76 -10.34
C LYS A 41 9.13 4.47 -10.09
N GLN A 42 9.14 5.47 -9.21
CA GLN A 42 10.37 6.18 -8.86
C GLN A 42 11.38 5.25 -8.20
N GLU A 43 10.94 4.45 -7.25
CA GLU A 43 11.83 3.51 -6.58
C GLU A 43 12.32 2.41 -7.52
N THR A 44 11.44 1.94 -8.41
CA THR A 44 11.82 0.95 -9.42
C THR A 44 12.87 1.52 -10.37
N ALA A 45 12.74 2.78 -10.76
CA ALA A 45 13.72 3.43 -11.60
C ALA A 45 15.09 3.52 -10.93
N LYS A 46 15.10 3.78 -9.62
CA LYS A 46 16.36 3.80 -8.85
C LYS A 46 17.02 2.43 -8.80
N ALA A 47 16.23 1.37 -8.58
CA ALA A 47 16.74 0.01 -8.58
C ALA A 47 17.27 -0.37 -9.96
N LYS A 48 16.59 0.06 -11.01
CA LYS A 48 16.99 -0.20 -12.39
C LYS A 48 18.32 0.45 -12.73
N LYS A 49 18.57 1.65 -12.23
CA LYS A 49 19.84 2.36 -12.47
C LYS A 49 21.04 1.59 -11.96
N VAL A 50 20.87 0.81 -10.91
CA VAL A 50 21.96 0.01 -10.35
C VAL A 50 21.86 -1.46 -10.77
N ASN A 51 20.98 -1.78 -11.72
CA ASN A 51 20.78 -3.12 -12.28
C ASN A 51 20.29 -4.13 -11.23
N TYR A 52 19.56 -3.66 -10.24
CA TYR A 52 18.99 -4.51 -9.18
C TYR A 52 17.48 -4.57 -9.24
N GLU A 53 16.88 -4.23 -10.38
CA GLU A 53 15.44 -4.34 -10.56
C GLU A 53 15.02 -5.81 -10.51
N TRP A 54 14.05 -6.11 -9.64
CA TRP A 54 13.51 -7.45 -9.56
C TRP A 54 12.54 -7.69 -10.73
N ARG A 55 12.60 -8.91 -11.28
CA ARG A 55 11.80 -9.28 -12.44
C ARG A 55 10.31 -9.00 -12.26
N ASP A 56 9.77 -9.31 -11.08
CA ASP A 56 8.33 -9.23 -10.84
C ASP A 56 7.84 -7.82 -10.49
N THR A 57 8.73 -6.92 -10.15
CA THR A 57 8.35 -5.56 -9.75
C THR A 57 7.59 -4.83 -10.85
N GLY A 58 8.07 -4.90 -12.08
CA GLY A 58 7.40 -4.28 -13.22
C GLY A 58 6.03 -4.87 -13.48
N LYS A 59 5.88 -6.18 -13.30
CA LYS A 59 4.59 -6.85 -13.44
C LYS A 59 3.60 -6.42 -12.38
N ILE A 60 4.09 -6.23 -11.15
CA ILE A 60 3.24 -5.77 -10.04
C ILE A 60 2.75 -4.36 -10.31
N ILE A 61 3.60 -3.49 -10.83
CA ILE A 61 3.21 -2.13 -11.19
C ILE A 61 2.12 -2.14 -12.27
N LYS A 62 2.27 -2.98 -13.28
CA LYS A 62 1.24 -3.12 -14.32
C LYS A 62 -0.09 -3.56 -13.74
N LYS A 63 -0.07 -4.51 -12.81
CA LYS A 63 -1.30 -4.95 -12.13
C LYS A 63 -1.92 -3.83 -11.31
N ALA A 64 -1.10 -3.00 -10.68
CA ALA A 64 -1.59 -1.84 -9.95
C ALA A 64 -2.27 -0.85 -10.90
N GLU A 65 -1.69 -0.61 -12.06
CA GLU A 65 -2.29 0.26 -13.06
C GLU A 65 -3.61 -0.30 -13.61
N GLU A 66 -3.67 -1.63 -13.81
CA GLU A 66 -4.90 -2.28 -14.23
C GLU A 66 -6.01 -2.16 -13.19
N ALA A 67 -5.66 -2.35 -11.91
CA ALA A 67 -6.61 -2.16 -10.82
C ALA A 67 -7.12 -0.72 -10.79
N MET A 68 -6.24 0.23 -11.08
CA MET A 68 -6.61 1.64 -11.16
C MET A 68 -7.61 1.91 -12.27
N LYS A 69 -7.44 1.30 -13.43
CA LYS A 69 -8.38 1.42 -14.54
C LYS A 69 -9.75 0.86 -14.19
N LYS A 70 -9.81 -0.15 -13.34
CA LYS A 70 -11.06 -0.74 -12.85
C LYS A 70 -11.63 0.01 -11.65
N GLU A 71 -11.01 1.12 -11.28
CA GLU A 71 -11.38 1.92 -10.12
C GLU A 71 -11.24 1.16 -8.80
N ASP A 72 -10.45 0.11 -8.77
CA ASP A 72 -10.13 -0.65 -7.56
C ASP A 72 -8.87 -0.02 -6.94
N TYR A 73 -9.06 1.14 -6.35
CA TYR A 73 -7.94 1.93 -5.84
C TYR A 73 -7.25 1.30 -4.64
N ALA A 74 -7.99 0.60 -3.80
CA ALA A 74 -7.40 -0.09 -2.66
C ALA A 74 -6.40 -1.16 -3.11
N THR A 75 -6.77 -1.95 -4.10
CA THR A 75 -5.88 -2.97 -4.67
C THR A 75 -4.70 -2.32 -5.38
N ALA A 76 -4.94 -1.22 -6.09
CA ALA A 76 -3.87 -0.48 -6.76
C ALA A 76 -2.81 0.00 -5.76
N VAL A 77 -3.23 0.58 -4.64
CA VAL A 77 -2.32 1.03 -3.59
C VAL A 77 -1.55 -0.13 -2.99
N LYS A 78 -2.23 -1.23 -2.71
CA LYS A 78 -1.60 -2.42 -2.13
C LYS A 78 -0.51 -2.97 -3.04
N LEU A 79 -0.79 -3.10 -4.32
CA LEU A 79 0.17 -3.59 -5.30
C LEU A 79 1.32 -2.61 -5.51
N ALA A 80 1.02 -1.32 -5.58
CA ALA A 80 2.04 -0.30 -5.72
C ALA A 80 2.99 -0.29 -4.53
N ASN A 81 2.47 -0.43 -3.31
CA ASN A 81 3.29 -0.49 -2.11
C ASN A 81 4.17 -1.74 -2.10
N LYS A 82 3.66 -2.86 -2.60
CA LYS A 82 4.45 -4.08 -2.73
C LYS A 82 5.62 -3.87 -3.70
N ALA A 83 5.36 -3.26 -4.85
CA ALA A 83 6.41 -2.96 -5.83
C ALA A 83 7.45 -1.99 -5.25
N LYS A 84 6.98 -0.97 -4.55
CA LYS A 84 7.87 0.00 -3.89
C LYS A 84 8.78 -0.70 -2.88
N THR A 85 8.22 -1.55 -2.04
CA THR A 85 8.99 -2.28 -1.03
C THR A 85 10.05 -3.15 -1.68
N GLN A 86 9.69 -3.88 -2.73
CA GLN A 86 10.65 -4.71 -3.46
C GLN A 86 11.78 -3.86 -4.04
N SER A 87 11.45 -2.72 -4.60
CA SER A 87 12.46 -1.83 -5.19
C SER A 87 13.40 -1.25 -4.15
N VAL A 88 12.88 -0.88 -2.98
CA VAL A 88 13.70 -0.38 -1.88
C VAL A 88 14.62 -1.49 -1.37
N MET A 89 14.12 -2.71 -1.22
CA MET A 89 14.92 -3.84 -0.81
C MET A 89 16.03 -4.16 -1.83
N ALA A 90 15.71 -4.05 -3.10
CA ALA A 90 16.70 -4.26 -4.16
C ALA A 90 17.83 -3.24 -4.08
N GLN A 91 17.48 -1.98 -3.83
CA GLN A 91 18.49 -0.93 -3.62
C GLN A 91 19.36 -1.20 -2.40
N GLN A 92 18.75 -1.68 -1.31
CA GLN A 92 19.49 -2.05 -0.11
C GLN A 92 20.46 -3.20 -0.39
N GLN A 93 20.03 -4.21 -1.12
CA GLN A 93 20.90 -5.32 -1.51
C GLN A 93 22.11 -4.82 -2.32
N TYR A 94 21.86 -3.88 -3.23
CA TYR A 94 22.96 -3.29 -3.99
C TYR A 94 23.96 -2.60 -3.08
N GLN A 95 23.49 -1.81 -2.12
CA GLN A 95 24.36 -1.09 -1.20
C GLN A 95 25.16 -2.04 -0.32
N GLU A 96 24.52 -3.10 0.16
CA GLU A 96 25.18 -4.10 0.98
C GLU A 96 26.28 -4.82 0.20
N GLN A 97 26.01 -5.23 -1.01
CA GLN A 97 26.98 -5.93 -1.84
C GLN A 97 28.11 -5.02 -2.27
N LYS A 98 27.79 -3.77 -2.59
CA LYS A 98 28.80 -2.78 -2.96
C LYS A 98 29.81 -2.57 -1.83
N ASN A 99 29.33 -2.49 -0.60
CA ASN A 99 30.16 -2.23 0.56
C ASN A 99 30.85 -3.48 1.12
N ALA A 100 30.32 -4.66 0.82
CA ALA A 100 30.90 -5.91 1.30
C ALA A 100 32.17 -6.31 0.57
N GLY A 101 32.41 -5.78 -0.62
CA GLY A 101 33.56 -6.16 -1.43
C GLY A 101 33.43 -7.56 -2.01
N PRO A 102 34.46 -8.02 -2.72
CA PRO A 102 34.40 -9.34 -3.35
C PRO A 102 34.40 -10.46 -2.31
N ARG A 103 33.60 -11.47 -2.57
CA ARG A 103 33.50 -12.66 -1.72
C ARG A 103 34.04 -13.86 -2.49
N PHE A 104 35.15 -14.33 -2.04
CA PHE A 104 35.79 -15.52 -2.63
C PHE A 104 36.03 -16.55 -1.57
#